data_51f9c18f312b149c741d046f6d0b9c22
#
_entry.id   51f9c18f312b149c741d046f6d0b9c22
#
_cell.length_a   1.000
_cell.length_b   1.000
_cell.length_c   1.000
_cell.angle_alpha   90.00
_cell.angle_beta   90.00
_cell.angle_gamma   90.00
#
_symmetry.space_group_name_H-M   'P 1'
#
loop_
_entity.id
_entity.type
_entity.pdbx_description
1 polymer ?
#
loop_
_entity_poly.entity_id
_entity_poly.type
_entity_poly.pdbx_seq_one_letter_code
_entity_poly.pdbx_strand_id
1 'polypeptide(L)' 'MKVYTFLTDGFETVEALAVIDILRRAGIEVETVSITGNEQVCSAQNITVKADTLFKAQPVCKEDVLFLPGGPG' A
#
# COMPACT_ATOMS: atom_id res chain seq x y z
N MET A 1 -3.01 16.35 1.56
CA MET A 1 -2.07 15.35 1.01
C MET A 1 -2.51 13.96 1.44
N LYS A 2 -2.51 13.04 0.53
CA LYS A 2 -2.88 11.65 0.79
C LYS A 2 -1.81 10.74 0.19
N VAL A 3 -1.47 9.67 0.89
CA VAL A 3 -0.51 8.69 0.40
C VAL A 3 -1.27 7.45 -0.02
N TYR A 4 -1.09 7.05 -1.26
CA TYR A 4 -1.63 5.79 -1.77
C TYR A 4 -0.50 4.77 -1.79
N THR A 5 -0.68 3.68 -1.08
CA THR A 5 0.28 2.59 -1.05
C THR A 5 -0.26 1.45 -1.89
N PHE A 6 0.39 1.15 -3.00
CA PHE A 6 -0.06 0.10 -3.92
C PHE A 6 0.58 -1.22 -3.54
N LEU A 7 -0.25 -2.22 -3.30
CA LEU A 7 0.19 -3.54 -2.87
C LEU A 7 -0.08 -4.57 -3.96
N THR A 8 0.91 -5.41 -4.22
CA THR A 8 0.76 -6.55 -5.10
C THR A 8 1.36 -7.76 -4.39
N ASP A 9 1.00 -8.96 -4.83
CA ASP A 9 1.56 -10.17 -4.23
C ASP A 9 3.08 -10.16 -4.34
N GLY A 10 3.75 -10.52 -3.25
CA GLY A 10 5.20 -10.51 -3.19
C GLY A 10 5.79 -9.21 -2.65
N PHE A 11 4.97 -8.29 -2.15
CA PHE A 11 5.50 -7.05 -1.59
C PHE A 11 6.35 -7.33 -0.35
N GLU A 12 7.31 -6.43 -0.07
CA GLU A 12 8.17 -6.57 1.09
C GLU A 12 7.41 -6.15 2.35
N THR A 13 7.19 -7.09 3.26
CA THR A 13 6.35 -6.87 4.44
C THR A 13 6.83 -5.71 5.30
N VAL A 14 8.08 -5.76 5.73
CA VAL A 14 8.61 -4.75 6.65
C VAL A 14 8.65 -3.38 5.99
N GLU A 15 9.11 -3.32 4.75
CA GLU A 15 9.22 -2.06 4.03
C GLU A 15 7.85 -1.39 3.88
N ALA A 16 6.84 -2.16 3.49
CA ALA A 16 5.51 -1.61 3.28
C ALA A 16 4.86 -1.20 4.61
N LEU A 17 4.82 -2.12 5.56
CA LEU A 17 4.07 -1.90 6.79
C LEU A 17 4.73 -0.88 7.70
N ALA A 18 6.07 -0.83 7.72
CA ALA A 18 6.78 0.17 8.53
C ALA A 18 6.48 1.58 8.05
N VAL A 19 6.49 1.80 6.75
CA VAL A 19 6.19 3.12 6.18
C VAL A 19 4.74 3.51 6.47
N ILE A 20 3.80 2.59 6.26
CA ILE A 20 2.39 2.84 6.52
C ILE A 20 2.19 3.20 8.00
N ASP A 21 2.80 2.43 8.89
CA ASP A 21 2.68 2.66 10.33
C ASP A 21 3.21 4.04 10.72
N ILE A 22 4.41 4.38 10.26
CA ILE A 22 5.03 5.67 10.59
C ILE A 22 4.18 6.83 10.08
N LEU A 23 3.69 6.73 8.84
CA LEU A 23 2.89 7.80 8.25
C LEU A 23 1.57 7.98 8.99
N ARG A 24 0.91 6.88 9.35
CA ARG A 24 -0.35 6.96 10.09
C ARG A 24 -0.15 7.52 11.48
N ARG A 25 0.94 7.17 12.14
CA ARG A 25 1.26 7.74 13.46
C ARG A 25 1.53 9.24 13.37
N ALA A 26 2.04 9.71 12.24
CA ALA A 26 2.27 11.14 12.01
C ALA A 26 1.01 11.89 11.63
N GLY A 27 -0.14 11.23 11.57
CA GLY A 27 -1.40 11.87 11.22
C GLY A 27 -1.60 12.06 9.72
N ILE A 28 -0.79 11.38 8.89
CA ILE A 28 -0.92 11.47 7.45
C ILE A 28 -1.93 10.43 6.97
N GLU A 29 -2.82 10.84 6.09
CA GLU A 29 -3.81 9.94 5.52
C GLU A 29 -3.15 8.97 4.55
N VAL A 30 -3.25 7.67 4.84
CA VAL A 30 -2.67 6.62 3.99
C VAL A 30 -3.77 5.64 3.63
N GLU A 31 -3.90 5.37 2.34
CA GLU A 31 -4.82 4.35 1.86
C GLU A 31 -4.03 3.26 1.16
N THR A 32 -4.26 2.01 1.57
CA THR A 32 -3.62 0.86 0.90
C THR A 32 -4.53 0.38 -0.22
N VAL A 33 -3.94 0.15 -1.38
CA VAL A 33 -4.67 -0.20 -2.60
C VAL A 33 -4.11 -1.50 -3.16
N SER A 34 -4.96 -2.51 -3.29
CA SER A 34 -4.55 -3.76 -3.93
C SER A 34 -4.67 -3.64 -5.44
N ILE A 35 -3.63 -4.01 -6.16
CA ILE A 35 -3.66 -4.04 -7.62
C ILE A 35 -3.83 -5.45 -8.16
N THR A 36 -4.09 -6.43 -7.26
CA THR A 36 -4.22 -7.83 -7.66
C THR A 36 -5.64 -8.22 -8.05
N GLY A 37 -6.61 -7.36 -7.76
CA GLY A 37 -8.02 -7.69 -7.93
C GLY A 37 -8.63 -8.34 -6.70
N ASN A 38 -7.85 -8.54 -5.64
CA ASN A 38 -8.30 -9.15 -4.39
C ASN A 38 -7.86 -8.25 -3.25
N GLU A 39 -8.75 -8.00 -2.28
CA GLU A 39 -8.41 -7.18 -1.12
C GLU A 39 -7.30 -7.79 -0.28
N GLN A 40 -7.17 -9.11 -0.28
CA GLN A 40 -6.13 -9.79 0.45
C GLN A 40 -4.89 -9.91 -0.43
N VAL A 41 -3.77 -9.41 0.07
CA VAL A 41 -2.51 -9.39 -0.65
C VAL A 41 -1.46 -10.11 0.18
N CYS A 42 -0.74 -11.05 -0.43
CA CYS A 42 0.25 -11.85 0.27
C CYS A 42 1.64 -11.28 0.04
N SER A 43 2.36 -11.03 1.11
CA SER A 43 3.72 -10.50 1.03
C SER A 43 4.73 -11.56 0.60
N ALA A 44 5.96 -11.12 0.35
CA ALA A 44 7.06 -12.02 0.02
C ALA A 44 7.38 -12.98 1.17
N GLN A 45 7.04 -12.60 2.39
CA GLN A 45 7.25 -13.42 3.58
C GLN A 45 6.01 -14.23 3.94
N ASN A 46 5.08 -14.38 3.00
CA ASN A 46 3.88 -15.18 3.15
C ASN A 46 2.94 -14.67 4.25
N ILE A 47 2.89 -13.37 4.42
CA ILE A 47 1.98 -12.73 5.36
C ILE A 47 0.88 -12.03 4.56
N THR A 48 -0.37 -12.41 4.81
CA THR A 48 -1.51 -11.83 4.11
C THR A 48 -2.00 -10.61 4.84
N VAL A 49 -2.15 -9.50 4.12
CA VAL A 49 -2.75 -8.29 4.65
C VAL A 49 -3.98 -7.93 3.84
N LYS A 50 -4.90 -7.23 4.49
CA LYS A 50 -6.09 -6.75 3.81
C LYS A 50 -5.89 -5.30 3.42
N ALA A 51 -5.96 -5.02 2.12
CA ALA A 51 -5.88 -3.65 1.62
C ALA A 51 -7.17 -2.91 1.91
N ASP A 52 -7.08 -1.59 2.03
CA ASP A 52 -8.27 -0.76 2.28
C ASP A 52 -9.21 -0.77 1.08
N THR A 53 -8.66 -0.85 -0.12
CA THR A 53 -9.47 -0.77 -1.34
C THR A 53 -8.80 -1.51 -2.49
N LEU A 54 -9.58 -1.80 -3.52
CA LEU A 54 -9.07 -2.35 -4.77
C LEU A 54 -8.71 -1.20 -5.72
N PHE A 55 -7.77 -1.45 -6.61
CA PHE A 55 -7.37 -0.45 -7.58
C PHE A 55 -8.52 -0.08 -8.49
N LYS A 56 -8.73 1.21 -8.63
CA LYS A 56 -9.68 1.79 -9.58
C LYS A 56 -9.01 3.03 -10.17
N ALA A 57 -9.54 3.52 -11.29
CA ALA A 57 -9.07 4.79 -11.81
C ALA A 57 -9.51 5.87 -10.81
N GLN A 58 -8.62 6.23 -9.90
CA GLN A 58 -8.92 7.17 -8.82
C GLN A 58 -8.39 8.55 -9.16
N PRO A 59 -9.14 9.60 -8.80
CA PRO A 59 -8.59 10.95 -8.96
C PRO A 59 -7.44 11.14 -7.98
N VAL A 60 -6.30 11.55 -8.50
CA VAL A 60 -5.11 11.80 -7.70
C VAL A 60 -4.81 13.30 -7.78
N CYS A 61 -4.68 13.95 -6.64
CA CYS A 61 -4.34 15.36 -6.58
C CYS A 61 -2.83 15.55 -6.69
N LYS A 62 -2.40 16.79 -7.01
CA LYS A 62 -0.98 17.08 -7.16
C LYS A 62 -0.20 16.84 -5.86
N GLU A 63 -0.86 17.01 -4.73
CA GLU A 63 -0.24 16.89 -3.42
C GLU A 63 -0.17 15.44 -2.95
N ASP A 64 -0.80 14.51 -3.67
CA ASP A 64 -0.83 13.12 -3.27
C ASP A 64 0.48 12.42 -3.61
N VAL A 65 0.83 11.43 -2.81
CA VAL A 65 2.06 10.67 -2.97
C VAL A 65 1.69 9.21 -3.28
N LEU A 66 2.39 8.65 -4.26
CA LEU A 66 2.22 7.24 -4.60
C LEU A 66 3.43 6.49 -4.06
N PHE A 67 3.17 5.46 -3.25
CA PHE A 67 4.22 4.65 -2.67
C PHE A 67 4.08 3.22 -3.16
N LEU A 68 5.15 2.70 -3.74
CA LEU A 68 5.20 1.32 -4.22
C LEU A 68 6.28 0.59 -3.42
N PRO A 69 5.88 -0.21 -2.43
CA PRO A 69 6.86 -1.00 -1.67
C PRO A 69 7.63 -1.94 -2.59
N GLY A 70 8.89 -2.17 -2.24
CA GLY A 70 9.70 -3.12 -2.98
C GLY A 70 9.19 -4.55 -2.81
N GLY A 71 9.81 -5.44 -3.55
CA GLY A 71 9.51 -6.86 -3.51
C GLY A 71 10.69 -7.65 -4.01
N PRO A 72 10.58 -8.98 -4.05
CA PRO A 72 11.64 -9.79 -4.63
C PRO A 72 11.72 -9.47 -6.11
N GLY A 73 12.73 -8.77 -6.47
CA GLY A 73 12.93 -8.32 -7.85
C GLY A 73 13.76 -9.26 -8.64
#